data_99c7ecedc0c47fc1110381efdc0277ff
#
_entry.id   99c7ecedc0c47fc1110381efdc0277ff
#
_cell.length_a   1.000
_cell.length_b   1.000
_cell.length_c   1.000
_cell.angle_alpha   90.00
_cell.angle_beta   90.00
_cell.angle_gamma   90.00
#
_symmetry.space_group_name_H-M   'P 1'
#
loop_
_entity.id
_entity.type
_entity.pdbx_description
1 polymer ?
#
loop_
_entity_poly.entity_id
_entity_poly.type
_entity_poly.pdbx_seq_one_letter_code
_entity_poly.pdbx_strand_id
1 'polypeptide(L)'
;MAKKVSTSSKSAKPAKNADNSQKKEQKATTRKKKCGTSAATFKARIVKALKAQDRYQRELDMLIGMTADSLHIWSRAKDEIASLDSTWTMEESKYGFKLVEHPSSKTHRAYSAECRNLLKALGLTFEDLINKERDELSDFDDELN
;
A
#
# COMPACT_ATOMS: atom_id res chain seq x y z
N MET A 1 47.04 43.16 -52.68
CA MET A 1 48.04 42.31 -52.00
C MET A 1 47.53 41.98 -50.63
N ALA A 2 47.08 40.78 -50.38
CA ALA A 2 46.52 40.34 -49.12
C ALA A 2 47.37 39.23 -48.57
N LYS A 3 47.83 39.35 -47.35
CA LYS A 3 48.54 38.33 -46.59
C LYS A 3 47.58 37.50 -45.75
N LYS A 4 47.57 36.18 -46.01
CA LYS A 4 46.95 35.17 -45.13
C LYS A 4 47.74 35.06 -43.84
N VAL A 5 47.07 35.03 -42.72
CA VAL A 5 47.59 34.54 -41.45
C VAL A 5 46.69 33.42 -40.99
N SER A 6 47.23 32.21 -40.93
CA SER A 6 46.62 31.02 -40.38
C SER A 6 47.02 30.91 -38.92
N THR A 7 46.05 30.80 -37.98
CA THR A 7 46.32 30.37 -36.62
C THR A 7 45.51 29.14 -36.29
N SER A 8 46.25 28.05 -36.14
CA SER A 8 45.81 26.76 -35.65
C SER A 8 45.55 26.85 -34.14
N SER A 9 44.37 26.55 -33.68
CA SER A 9 44.08 26.34 -32.26
C SER A 9 43.68 24.91 -32.01
N LYS A 10 44.48 24.23 -31.20
CA LYS A 10 44.33 22.87 -30.72
C LYS A 10 43.04 22.70 -29.91
N SER A 11 42.22 21.74 -30.29
CA SER A 11 41.08 21.25 -29.51
C SER A 11 41.53 20.50 -28.27
N ALA A 12 41.20 20.98 -27.09
CA ALA A 12 41.32 20.25 -25.84
C ALA A 12 40.05 19.38 -25.65
N LYS A 13 40.27 18.09 -25.42
CA LYS A 13 39.20 17.14 -25.04
C LYS A 13 38.68 17.45 -23.64
N PRO A 14 37.36 17.51 -23.38
CA PRO A 14 36.86 17.55 -22.02
C PRO A 14 36.88 16.13 -21.44
N ALA A 15 37.33 16.03 -20.20
CA ALA A 15 37.37 14.82 -19.40
C ALA A 15 35.94 14.33 -19.06
N LYS A 16 35.64 13.11 -19.52
CA LYS A 16 34.48 12.33 -19.05
C LYS A 16 34.89 11.64 -17.75
N ASN A 17 34.53 12.15 -16.60
CA ASN A 17 34.46 11.37 -15.33
C ASN A 17 33.94 12.23 -14.16
N ALA A 18 32.66 12.64 -14.18
CA ALA A 18 32.04 13.24 -13.00
C ALA A 18 30.54 12.89 -12.82
N ASP A 19 29.99 11.94 -13.61
CA ASP A 19 28.52 11.75 -13.65
C ASP A 19 28.06 10.37 -13.13
N ASN A 20 28.94 9.62 -12.46
CA ASN A 20 28.61 8.25 -12.02
C ASN A 20 28.43 8.11 -10.51
N SER A 21 28.67 9.16 -9.72
CA SER A 21 28.50 9.11 -8.25
C SER A 21 27.10 9.53 -7.78
N GLN A 22 26.41 10.39 -8.51
CA GLN A 22 25.08 10.84 -8.11
C GLN A 22 23.93 9.84 -8.45
N LYS A 23 24.18 8.89 -9.35
CA LYS A 23 23.17 7.89 -9.75
C LYS A 23 23.05 6.71 -8.79
N LYS A 24 23.99 6.55 -7.85
CA LYS A 24 23.94 5.50 -6.81
C LYS A 24 23.19 5.91 -5.55
N GLU A 25 23.12 7.19 -5.20
CA GLU A 25 22.42 7.63 -3.99
C GLU A 25 20.91 7.75 -4.16
N GLN A 26 20.40 7.97 -5.38
CA GLN A 26 18.95 8.04 -5.63
C GLN A 26 18.26 6.65 -5.67
N LYS A 27 19.02 5.55 -5.64
CA LYS A 27 18.44 4.18 -5.66
C LYS A 27 18.19 3.59 -4.27
N ALA A 28 18.63 4.25 -3.21
CA ALA A 28 18.55 3.73 -1.85
C ALA A 28 17.30 4.18 -1.05
N THR A 29 16.51 5.15 -1.54
CA THR A 29 15.42 5.76 -0.75
C THR A 29 14.00 5.35 -1.15
N THR A 30 13.82 4.40 -2.06
CA THR A 30 12.47 3.98 -2.49
C THR A 30 12.16 2.51 -2.22
N ARG A 31 12.76 1.90 -1.21
CA ARG A 31 12.15 0.74 -0.56
C ARG A 31 11.17 1.21 0.53
N LYS A 32 10.14 1.97 0.16
CA LYS A 32 8.91 2.02 0.95
C LYS A 32 8.46 0.57 1.10
N LYS A 33 8.54 0.05 2.33
CA LYS A 33 7.92 -1.22 2.72
C LYS A 33 6.52 -1.21 2.10
N LYS A 34 6.28 -2.05 1.09
CA LYS A 34 4.93 -2.40 0.68
C LYS A 34 4.31 -3.16 1.84
N CYS A 35 3.84 -2.44 2.84
CA CYS A 35 2.96 -2.96 3.85
C CYS A 35 1.55 -2.99 3.26
N GLY A 36 1.37 -3.74 2.19
CA GLY A 36 0.08 -3.93 1.56
C GLY A 36 -0.25 -5.40 1.67
N THR A 37 -1.07 -5.77 2.62
CA THR A 37 -1.70 -7.09 2.63
C THR A 37 -2.48 -7.22 1.33
N SER A 38 -2.08 -8.11 0.44
CA SER A 38 -2.74 -8.26 -0.88
C SER A 38 -4.13 -8.89 -0.71
N ALA A 39 -5.02 -8.68 -1.68
CA ALA A 39 -6.32 -9.35 -1.73
C ALA A 39 -6.19 -10.88 -1.61
N ALA A 40 -5.16 -11.47 -2.24
CA ALA A 40 -4.87 -12.90 -2.13
C ALA A 40 -4.56 -13.35 -0.69
N THR A 41 -3.85 -12.52 0.08
CA THR A 41 -3.56 -12.80 1.50
C THR A 41 -4.85 -12.75 2.33
N PHE A 42 -5.72 -11.75 2.10
CA PHE A 42 -7.02 -11.71 2.76
C PHE A 42 -7.88 -12.91 2.39
N LYS A 43 -7.92 -13.29 1.11
CA LYS A 43 -8.63 -14.49 0.66
C LYS A 43 -8.14 -15.74 1.39
N ALA A 44 -6.84 -15.94 1.49
CA ALA A 44 -6.25 -17.09 2.19
C ALA A 44 -6.62 -17.09 3.69
N ARG A 45 -6.60 -15.93 4.36
CA ARG A 45 -7.00 -15.79 5.77
C ARG A 45 -8.48 -16.14 5.97
N ILE A 46 -9.37 -15.62 5.12
CA ILE A 46 -10.80 -15.92 5.18
C ILE A 46 -11.05 -17.42 4.99
N VAL A 47 -10.47 -18.04 3.96
CA VAL A 47 -10.61 -19.48 3.71
C VAL A 47 -10.11 -20.29 4.89
N LYS A 48 -8.98 -19.89 5.50
CA LYS A 48 -8.43 -20.57 6.66
C LYS A 48 -9.36 -20.47 7.88
N ALA A 49 -9.92 -19.28 8.15
CA ALA A 49 -10.87 -19.06 9.23
C ALA A 49 -12.15 -19.89 9.04
N LEU A 50 -12.70 -19.91 7.82
CA LEU A 50 -13.90 -20.73 7.51
C LEU A 50 -13.63 -22.23 7.64
N LYS A 51 -12.45 -22.72 7.23
CA LYS A 51 -12.05 -24.12 7.41
C LYS A 51 -11.85 -24.47 8.88
N ALA A 52 -11.33 -23.57 9.69
CA ALA A 52 -11.18 -23.80 11.13
C ALA A 52 -12.52 -23.91 11.86
N GLN A 53 -13.59 -23.34 11.29
CA GLN A 53 -14.95 -23.43 11.80
C GLN A 53 -15.80 -24.51 11.09
N ASP A 54 -15.19 -25.33 10.21
CA ASP A 54 -15.90 -26.32 9.37
C ASP A 54 -17.05 -25.76 8.54
N ARG A 55 -16.97 -24.45 8.18
CA ARG A 55 -18.02 -23.72 7.44
C ARG A 55 -17.62 -23.40 6.00
N TYR A 56 -16.44 -23.83 5.56
CA TYR A 56 -16.01 -23.58 4.19
C TYR A 56 -16.83 -24.42 3.20
N GLN A 57 -17.47 -23.73 2.26
CA GLN A 57 -18.19 -24.32 1.14
C GLN A 57 -17.69 -23.67 -0.16
N ARG A 58 -17.64 -24.42 -1.24
CA ARG A 58 -17.13 -23.95 -2.54
C ARG A 58 -18.03 -22.86 -3.13
N GLU A 59 -19.31 -22.90 -2.82
CA GLU A 59 -20.31 -21.91 -3.23
C GLU A 59 -20.03 -20.52 -2.65
N LEU A 60 -19.30 -20.44 -1.55
CA LEU A 60 -18.89 -19.18 -0.92
C LEU A 60 -17.68 -18.51 -1.58
N ASP A 61 -17.02 -19.18 -2.54
CA ASP A 61 -15.79 -18.64 -3.15
C ASP A 61 -15.95 -17.26 -3.77
N MET A 62 -17.11 -16.97 -4.35
CA MET A 62 -17.41 -15.64 -4.89
C MET A 62 -17.51 -14.59 -3.78
N LEU A 63 -18.26 -14.92 -2.71
CA LEU A 63 -18.42 -14.01 -1.56
C LEU A 63 -17.09 -13.78 -0.84
N ILE A 64 -16.28 -14.83 -0.71
CA ILE A 64 -14.92 -14.76 -0.16
C ILE A 64 -14.04 -13.83 -1.01
N GLY A 65 -14.14 -13.92 -2.34
CA GLY A 65 -13.42 -13.02 -3.26
C GLY A 65 -13.80 -11.56 -3.05
N MET A 66 -15.10 -11.25 -3.08
CA MET A 66 -15.62 -9.91 -2.84
C MET A 66 -15.18 -9.35 -1.49
N THR A 67 -15.24 -10.17 -0.44
CA THR A 67 -14.81 -9.78 0.91
C THR A 67 -13.31 -9.48 0.94
N ALA A 68 -12.48 -10.29 0.28
CA ALA A 68 -11.03 -10.08 0.21
C ALA A 68 -10.66 -8.79 -0.54
N ASP A 69 -11.38 -8.47 -1.63
CA ASP A 69 -11.16 -7.25 -2.40
C ASP A 69 -11.58 -6.01 -1.60
N SER A 70 -12.72 -6.05 -0.94
CA SER A 70 -13.19 -4.96 -0.07
C SER A 70 -12.24 -4.71 1.10
N LEU A 71 -11.72 -5.76 1.75
CA LEU A 71 -10.70 -5.66 2.80
C LEU A 71 -9.38 -5.10 2.28
N HIS A 72 -8.99 -5.44 1.07
CA HIS A 72 -7.78 -4.88 0.45
C HIS A 72 -7.93 -3.38 0.19
N ILE A 73 -9.06 -2.93 -0.37
CA ILE A 73 -9.33 -1.51 -0.60
C ILE A 73 -9.37 -0.75 0.73
N TRP A 74 -10.05 -1.29 1.73
CA TRP A 74 -10.09 -0.73 3.07
C TRP A 74 -8.69 -0.58 3.69
N SER A 75 -7.85 -1.62 3.61
CA SER A 75 -6.48 -1.59 4.12
C SER A 75 -5.63 -0.53 3.42
N ARG A 76 -5.72 -0.42 2.10
CA ARG A 76 -5.02 0.62 1.33
C ARG A 76 -5.44 2.03 1.75
N ALA A 77 -6.75 2.26 1.88
CA ALA A 77 -7.26 3.56 2.31
C ALA A 77 -6.79 3.90 3.73
N LYS A 78 -6.72 2.90 4.64
CA LYS A 78 -6.16 3.05 5.99
C LYS A 78 -4.68 3.44 5.97
N ASP A 79 -3.87 2.75 5.15
CA ASP A 79 -2.44 3.02 5.04
C ASP A 79 -2.18 4.42 4.44
N GLU A 80 -3.01 4.84 3.48
CA GLU A 80 -2.95 6.17 2.90
C GLU A 80 -3.31 7.26 3.91
N ILE A 81 -4.39 7.07 4.69
CA ILE A 81 -4.77 7.99 5.78
C ILE A 81 -3.64 8.10 6.82
N ALA A 82 -3.02 6.97 7.18
CA ALA A 82 -1.92 6.96 8.14
C ALA A 82 -0.66 7.71 7.65
N SER A 83 -0.53 7.91 6.33
CA SER A 83 0.55 8.67 5.71
C SER A 83 0.25 10.16 5.55
N LEU A 84 -0.98 10.60 5.84
CA LEU A 84 -1.42 11.99 5.73
C LEU A 84 -1.24 12.72 7.06
N ASP A 85 -0.78 13.97 6.99
CA ASP A 85 -0.73 14.87 8.16
C ASP A 85 -2.14 15.32 8.58
N SER A 86 -3.08 15.38 7.64
CA SER A 86 -4.47 15.75 7.87
C SER A 86 -5.43 14.98 6.99
N THR A 87 -6.59 14.61 7.53
CA THR A 87 -7.69 13.98 6.78
C THR A 87 -8.50 14.97 5.95
N TRP A 88 -8.18 16.26 6.04
CA TRP A 88 -8.82 17.34 5.30
C TRP A 88 -7.84 17.96 4.34
N THR A 89 -8.29 18.23 3.12
CA THR A 89 -7.53 18.90 2.06
C THR A 89 -8.22 20.20 1.67
N MET A 90 -7.42 21.21 1.28
CA MET A 90 -7.94 22.46 0.73
C MET A 90 -8.05 22.31 -0.78
N GLU A 91 -9.26 22.41 -1.30
CA GLU A 91 -9.52 22.47 -2.74
C GLU A 91 -9.78 23.92 -3.16
N GLU A 92 -9.14 24.35 -4.26
CA GLU A 92 -9.40 25.64 -4.87
C GLU A 92 -10.74 25.60 -5.61
N SER A 93 -11.61 26.52 -5.29
CA SER A 93 -12.91 26.70 -5.90
C SER A 93 -13.00 28.06 -6.57
N LYS A 94 -13.91 28.23 -7.53
CA LYS A 94 -14.19 29.52 -8.20
C LYS A 94 -14.47 30.67 -7.22
N TYR A 95 -14.86 30.37 -5.99
CA TYR A 95 -15.23 31.34 -4.94
C TYR A 95 -14.25 31.38 -3.76
N GLY A 96 -13.07 30.73 -3.89
CA GLY A 96 -12.05 30.66 -2.83
C GLY A 96 -11.71 29.23 -2.46
N PHE A 97 -10.99 29.06 -1.35
CA PHE A 97 -10.58 27.74 -0.85
C PHE A 97 -11.69 27.10 -0.04
N LYS A 98 -11.93 25.82 -0.32
CA LYS A 98 -12.87 24.98 0.41
C LYS A 98 -12.15 23.84 1.11
N LEU A 99 -12.44 23.63 2.37
CA LEU A 99 -11.95 22.47 3.11
C LEU A 99 -12.80 21.24 2.75
N VAL A 100 -12.16 20.22 2.20
CA VAL A 100 -12.82 19.00 1.74
C VAL A 100 -12.18 17.79 2.41
N GLU A 101 -13.00 16.81 2.79
CA GLU A 101 -12.49 15.56 3.34
C GLU A 101 -11.70 14.79 2.28
N HIS A 102 -10.52 14.27 2.66
CA HIS A 102 -9.66 13.50 1.75
C HIS A 102 -10.40 12.28 1.20
N PRO A 103 -10.26 11.97 -0.11
CA PRO A 103 -10.95 10.84 -0.74
C PRO A 103 -10.74 9.50 -0.03
N SER A 104 -9.54 9.23 0.47
CA SER A 104 -9.21 8.00 1.19
C SER A 104 -9.97 7.87 2.51
N SER A 105 -10.29 8.99 3.19
CA SER A 105 -11.10 8.98 4.40
C SER A 105 -12.54 8.55 4.11
N LYS A 106 -13.11 9.05 3.00
CA LYS A 106 -14.44 8.62 2.53
C LYS A 106 -14.45 7.15 2.15
N THR A 107 -13.45 6.71 1.39
CA THR A 107 -13.27 5.32 0.97
C THR A 107 -13.15 4.40 2.18
N HIS A 108 -12.28 4.73 3.14
CA HIS A 108 -12.10 3.94 4.37
C HIS A 108 -13.40 3.77 5.14
N ARG A 109 -14.19 4.84 5.29
CA ARG A 109 -15.48 4.81 6.00
C ARG A 109 -16.50 3.94 5.27
N ALA A 110 -16.64 4.09 3.96
CA ALA A 110 -17.57 3.31 3.14
C ALA A 110 -17.23 1.81 3.21
N TYR A 111 -15.99 1.45 2.93
CA TYR A 111 -15.55 0.05 2.95
C TYR A 111 -15.50 -0.55 4.35
N SER A 112 -15.35 0.25 5.40
CA SER A 112 -15.44 -0.23 6.79
C SER A 112 -16.81 -0.83 7.12
N ALA A 113 -17.88 -0.21 6.66
CA ALA A 113 -19.24 -0.73 6.83
C ALA A 113 -19.49 -1.97 5.95
N GLU A 114 -19.06 -1.91 4.68
CA GLU A 114 -19.18 -3.02 3.74
C GLU A 114 -18.43 -4.27 4.20
N CYS A 115 -17.17 -4.12 4.63
CA CYS A 115 -16.38 -5.24 5.16
C CYS A 115 -17.06 -5.91 6.36
N ARG A 116 -17.63 -5.12 7.28
CA ARG A 116 -18.37 -5.68 8.42
C ARG A 116 -19.58 -6.49 7.97
N ASN A 117 -20.33 -6.01 6.99
CA ASN A 117 -21.51 -6.70 6.48
C ASN A 117 -21.12 -8.00 5.75
N LEU A 118 -20.08 -7.96 4.92
CA LEU A 118 -19.58 -9.13 4.19
C LEU A 118 -19.01 -10.18 5.14
N LEU A 119 -18.23 -9.79 6.15
CA LEU A 119 -17.71 -10.71 7.17
C LEU A 119 -18.86 -11.33 7.96
N LYS A 120 -19.87 -10.53 8.35
CA LYS A 120 -21.06 -11.04 9.03
C LYS A 120 -21.83 -12.03 8.16
N ALA A 121 -21.94 -11.78 6.86
CA ALA A 121 -22.57 -12.71 5.91
C ALA A 121 -21.82 -14.04 5.81
N LEU A 122 -20.48 -14.03 5.94
CA LEU A 122 -19.66 -15.24 6.05
C LEU A 122 -19.71 -15.86 7.45
N GLY A 123 -20.31 -15.20 8.44
CA GLY A 123 -20.34 -15.59 9.84
C GLY A 123 -18.98 -15.48 10.53
N LEU A 124 -18.14 -14.56 10.04
CA LEU A 124 -16.84 -14.22 10.60
C LEU A 124 -16.89 -12.87 11.29
N THR A 125 -16.03 -12.68 12.28
CA THR A 125 -15.75 -11.37 12.88
C THR A 125 -14.35 -10.90 12.52
N PHE A 126 -14.03 -9.63 12.78
CA PHE A 126 -12.66 -9.17 12.63
C PHE A 126 -11.69 -9.91 13.57
N GLU A 127 -12.16 -10.33 14.72
CA GLU A 127 -11.38 -11.10 15.70
C GLU A 127 -10.97 -12.45 15.14
N ASP A 128 -11.84 -13.14 14.40
CA ASP A 128 -11.51 -14.41 13.73
C ASP A 128 -10.38 -14.28 12.71
N LEU A 129 -10.14 -13.07 12.18
CA LEU A 129 -9.08 -12.79 11.23
C LEU A 129 -7.78 -12.33 11.89
N ILE A 130 -7.85 -11.77 13.10
CA ILE A 130 -6.72 -11.17 13.83
C ILE A 130 -6.11 -12.17 14.84
N ASN A 131 -6.93 -13.01 15.48
CA ASN A 131 -6.50 -13.85 16.60
C ASN A 131 -5.41 -14.88 16.27
N LYS A 132 -5.03 -15.00 15.01
CA LYS A 132 -3.98 -15.95 14.61
C LYS A 132 -2.55 -15.45 14.80
N GLU A 133 -2.34 -14.15 14.93
CA GLU A 133 -1.01 -13.64 15.33
C GLU A 133 -0.76 -13.82 16.83
N ARG A 134 -1.83 -14.03 17.61
CA ARG A 134 -1.73 -14.31 19.06
C ARG A 134 -1.43 -15.77 19.37
N ASP A 135 -2.02 -16.69 18.61
CA ASP A 135 -1.80 -18.13 18.84
C ASP A 135 -0.37 -18.55 18.48
N GLU A 136 0.23 -17.93 17.44
CA GLU A 136 1.62 -18.21 17.06
C GLU A 136 2.63 -17.66 18.11
N LEU A 137 2.26 -16.63 18.90
CA LEU A 137 3.09 -16.13 20.00
C LEU A 137 2.93 -16.94 21.29
N SER A 138 1.76 -17.52 21.52
CA SER A 138 1.53 -18.37 22.69
C SER A 138 2.23 -19.73 22.58
N ASP A 139 2.31 -20.28 21.37
CA ASP A 139 3.04 -21.52 21.11
C ASP A 139 4.56 -21.39 21.35
N PHE A 140 5.11 -20.17 21.18
CA PHE A 140 6.52 -19.89 21.52
C PHE A 140 6.79 -19.77 23.02
N ASP A 141 5.82 -19.31 23.79
CA ASP A 141 5.98 -19.19 25.26
C ASP A 141 5.89 -20.58 25.94
N ASP A 142 5.17 -21.53 25.36
CA ASP A 142 5.07 -22.91 25.85
C ASP A 142 6.31 -23.77 25.52
N GLU A 143 7.08 -23.41 24.46
CA GLU A 143 8.36 -24.09 24.15
C GLU A 143 9.54 -23.60 25.01
N LEU A 144 9.40 -22.49 25.74
CA LEU A 144 10.46 -21.88 26.55
C LEU A 144 10.34 -22.19 28.07
N ASN A 145 9.31 -22.89 28.50
CA ASN A 145 9.11 -23.34 29.89
C ASN A 145 9.24 -24.86 30.01
#